data_55146c85b4087f7ed372853fbd10a349
#
_entry.id   55146c85b4087f7ed372853fbd10a349
#
_cell.length_a   1.000
_cell.length_b   1.000
_cell.length_c   1.000
_cell.angle_alpha   90.00
_cell.angle_beta   90.00
_cell.angle_gamma   90.00
#
_symmetry.space_group_name_H-M   'P 1'
#
loop_
_entity.id
_entity.type
_entity.pdbx_description
1 polymer ?
#
loop_
_entity_poly.entity_id
_entity_poly.type
_entity_poly.pdbx_seq_one_letter_code
_entity_poly.pdbx_strand_id
1 'polypeptide(L)'
;MDPKALGRLKDLAISESGFLFDPYSGTTFTLNNTGKFILQLLMEGKGIEEIEASLRDKFEVGEEDLRNDIYEFVSLLEENRLLPNHFTP
;
A
#
# COMPACT_ATOMS: atom_id res chain seq x y z
N MET A 1 -3.79 -12.37 7.16
CA MET A 1 -3.23 -11.07 7.59
C MET A 1 -3.87 -10.65 8.90
N ASP A 2 -3.09 -10.15 9.83
CA ASP A 2 -3.60 -9.71 11.13
C ASP A 2 -4.44 -8.44 10.94
N PRO A 3 -5.72 -8.43 11.36
CA PRO A 3 -6.55 -7.23 11.27
C PRO A 3 -5.95 -6.01 11.96
N LYS A 4 -5.17 -6.20 13.00
CA LYS A 4 -4.52 -5.09 13.72
C LYS A 4 -3.46 -4.39 12.87
N ALA A 5 -2.81 -5.13 11.97
CA ALA A 5 -1.79 -4.56 11.08
C ALA A 5 -2.39 -3.57 10.10
N LEU A 6 -3.68 -3.69 9.79
CA LEU A 6 -4.38 -2.82 8.86
C LEU A 6 -5.10 -1.65 9.53
N GLY A 7 -5.14 -1.62 10.87
CA GLY A 7 -5.91 -0.60 11.59
C GLY A 7 -5.53 0.82 11.23
N ARG A 8 -4.23 1.11 11.16
CA ARG A 8 -3.75 2.45 10.79
C ARG A 8 -4.10 2.81 9.35
N LEU A 9 -4.01 1.83 8.44
CA LEU A 9 -4.33 2.09 7.04
C LEU A 9 -5.80 2.44 6.84
N LYS A 10 -6.68 1.80 7.60
CA LYS A 10 -8.12 2.07 7.50
C LYS A 10 -8.51 3.46 7.96
N ASP A 11 -7.68 4.08 8.80
CA ASP A 11 -7.93 5.42 9.33
C ASP A 11 -7.43 6.52 8.38
N LEU A 12 -6.73 6.16 7.32
CA LEU A 12 -6.21 7.12 6.37
C LEU A 12 -7.30 7.63 5.43
N ALA A 13 -7.26 8.93 5.14
CA ALA A 13 -8.15 9.50 4.15
C ALA A 13 -7.44 9.49 2.79
N ILE A 14 -8.09 8.90 1.79
CA ILE A 14 -7.52 8.76 0.44
C ILE A 14 -8.42 9.50 -0.54
N SER A 15 -7.85 10.44 -1.31
CA SER A 15 -8.58 11.12 -2.36
C SER A 15 -8.47 10.36 -3.68
N GLU A 16 -9.38 10.62 -4.60
CA GLU A 16 -9.33 10.02 -5.94
C GLU A 16 -8.08 10.44 -6.71
N SER A 17 -7.54 11.62 -6.41
CA SER A 17 -6.35 12.13 -7.08
C SER A 17 -5.05 11.59 -6.50
N GLY A 18 -5.11 10.69 -5.50
CA GLY A 18 -3.93 10.03 -4.95
C GLY A 18 -3.31 10.72 -3.74
N PHE A 19 -4.02 11.66 -3.11
CA PHE A 19 -3.57 12.23 -1.86
C PHE A 19 -3.98 11.35 -0.69
N LEU A 20 -3.04 11.11 0.21
CA LEU A 20 -3.23 10.30 1.39
C LEU A 20 -2.97 11.18 2.61
N PHE A 21 -3.94 11.25 3.51
CA PHE A 21 -3.82 12.05 4.73
C PHE A 21 -3.92 11.15 5.95
N ASP A 22 -2.94 11.29 6.85
CA ASP A 22 -2.94 10.58 8.13
C ASP A 22 -3.43 11.54 9.23
N PRO A 23 -4.65 11.34 9.75
CA PRO A 23 -5.20 12.26 10.76
C PRO A 23 -4.46 12.21 12.10
N TYR A 24 -3.72 11.14 12.38
CA TYR A 24 -3.00 11.03 13.64
C TYR A 24 -1.71 11.85 13.65
N SER A 25 -0.99 11.88 12.55
CA SER A 25 0.27 12.63 12.44
C SER A 25 0.10 13.98 11.75
N GLY A 26 -1.00 14.17 11.03
CA GLY A 26 -1.21 15.34 10.19
C GLY A 26 -0.39 15.32 8.90
N THR A 27 0.26 14.20 8.61
CA THR A 27 1.11 14.08 7.43
C THR A 27 0.29 13.79 6.18
N THR A 28 0.69 14.41 5.06
CA THR A 28 0.06 14.17 3.75
C THR A 28 1.07 13.52 2.83
N PHE A 29 0.63 12.51 2.09
CA PHE A 29 1.44 11.80 1.12
C PHE A 29 0.78 11.89 -0.25
N THR A 30 1.59 11.85 -1.31
CA THR A 30 1.10 11.78 -2.67
C THR A 30 1.43 10.40 -3.24
N LEU A 31 0.43 9.70 -3.77
CA LEU A 31 0.59 8.38 -4.36
C LEU A 31 0.37 8.45 -5.86
N ASN A 32 1.18 7.70 -6.62
CA ASN A 32 0.90 7.48 -8.03
C ASN A 32 -0.21 6.43 -8.17
N ASN A 33 -0.65 6.16 -9.39
CA ASN A 33 -1.74 5.20 -9.63
C ASN A 33 -1.39 3.81 -9.12
N THR A 34 -0.15 3.38 -9.31
CA THR A 34 0.32 2.07 -8.84
C THR A 34 0.27 1.99 -7.32
N GLY A 35 0.80 3.00 -6.63
CA GLY A 35 0.80 3.05 -5.17
C GLY A 35 -0.61 3.07 -4.59
N LYS A 36 -1.50 3.83 -5.19
CA LYS A 36 -2.90 3.90 -4.77
C LYS A 36 -3.58 2.53 -4.90
N PHE A 37 -3.31 1.82 -6.00
CA PHE A 37 -3.86 0.50 -6.25
C PHE A 37 -3.33 -0.52 -5.24
N ILE A 38 -2.03 -0.51 -4.98
CA ILE A 38 -1.41 -1.39 -3.98
C ILE A 38 -2.02 -1.14 -2.60
N LEU A 39 -2.18 0.12 -2.22
CA LEU A 39 -2.75 0.46 -0.92
C LEU A 39 -4.17 -0.07 -0.78
N GLN A 40 -4.99 0.07 -1.81
CA GLN A 40 -6.35 -0.45 -1.79
C GLN A 40 -6.39 -1.95 -1.58
N LEU A 41 -5.51 -2.70 -2.26
CA LEU A 41 -5.42 -4.15 -2.10
C LEU A 41 -4.93 -4.54 -0.70
N LEU A 42 -3.97 -3.81 -0.15
CA LEU A 42 -3.53 -4.05 1.22
C LEU A 42 -4.66 -3.82 2.22
N MET A 43 -5.46 -2.78 2.02
CA MET A 43 -6.59 -2.48 2.88
C MET A 43 -7.69 -3.56 2.80
N GLU A 44 -7.76 -4.26 1.67
CA GLU A 44 -8.67 -5.40 1.49
C GLU A 44 -8.11 -6.69 2.11
N GLY A 45 -6.89 -6.67 2.61
CA GLY A 45 -6.25 -7.84 3.22
C GLY A 45 -5.59 -8.78 2.23
N LYS A 46 -5.32 -8.32 1.02
CA LYS A 46 -4.68 -9.15 -0.01
C LYS A 46 -3.22 -9.43 0.31
N GLY A 47 -2.78 -10.66 0.02
CA GLY A 47 -1.37 -11.03 0.13
C GLY A 47 -0.58 -10.59 -1.08
N ILE A 48 0.76 -10.73 -1.00
CA ILE A 48 1.65 -10.26 -2.06
C ILE A 48 1.37 -10.94 -3.41
N GLU A 49 1.04 -12.22 -3.41
CA GLU A 49 0.76 -12.94 -4.66
C GLU A 49 -0.49 -12.40 -5.34
N GLU A 50 -1.52 -12.09 -4.58
CA GLU A 50 -2.75 -11.50 -5.11
C GLU A 50 -2.52 -10.08 -5.61
N ILE A 51 -1.69 -9.31 -4.90
CA ILE A 51 -1.33 -7.96 -5.31
C ILE A 51 -0.57 -8.00 -6.63
N GLU A 52 0.42 -8.90 -6.75
CA GLU A 52 1.18 -9.07 -7.98
C GLU A 52 0.29 -9.44 -9.16
N ALA A 53 -0.62 -10.39 -8.96
CA ALA A 53 -1.53 -10.84 -10.01
C ALA A 53 -2.44 -9.69 -10.47
N SER A 54 -2.97 -8.94 -9.52
CA SER A 54 -3.85 -7.81 -9.82
C SER A 54 -3.12 -6.70 -10.57
N LEU A 55 -1.86 -6.43 -10.20
CA LEU A 55 -1.04 -5.43 -10.89
C LEU A 55 -0.69 -5.86 -12.31
N ARG A 56 -0.41 -7.14 -12.52
CA ARG A 56 -0.14 -7.66 -13.88
C ARG A 56 -1.34 -7.49 -14.79
N ASP A 57 -2.55 -7.72 -14.25
CA ASP A 57 -3.78 -7.57 -15.02
C ASP A 57 -4.06 -6.11 -15.38
N LYS A 58 -3.71 -5.19 -14.49
CA LYS A 58 -4.03 -3.77 -14.67
C LYS A 58 -2.91 -2.99 -15.35
N PHE A 59 -1.66 -3.33 -15.08
CA PHE A 59 -0.49 -2.63 -15.61
C PHE A 59 0.41 -3.63 -16.32
N GLU A 60 0.97 -3.22 -17.46
CA GLU A 60 1.92 -4.06 -18.20
C GLU A 60 3.34 -3.82 -17.65
N VAL A 61 3.72 -4.59 -16.62
CA VAL A 61 5.03 -4.47 -15.98
C VAL A 61 5.67 -5.84 -15.78
N GLY A 62 6.99 -5.88 -15.74
CA GLY A 62 7.73 -7.11 -15.47
C GLY A 62 7.59 -7.55 -14.02
N GLU A 63 7.70 -8.88 -13.79
CA GLU A 63 7.50 -9.44 -12.44
C GLU A 63 8.50 -8.92 -11.41
N GLU A 64 9.77 -8.75 -11.79
CA GLU A 64 10.78 -8.23 -10.88
C GLU A 64 10.48 -6.80 -10.46
N ASP A 65 10.08 -5.97 -11.42
CA ASP A 65 9.72 -4.58 -11.15
C ASP A 65 8.50 -4.48 -10.27
N LEU A 66 7.50 -5.33 -10.49
CA LEU A 66 6.30 -5.37 -9.67
C LEU A 66 6.61 -5.68 -8.21
N ARG A 67 7.40 -6.72 -7.99
CA ARG A 67 7.73 -7.14 -6.63
C ARG A 67 8.53 -6.08 -5.90
N ASN A 68 9.50 -5.47 -6.58
CA ASN A 68 10.28 -4.39 -6.03
C ASN A 68 9.42 -3.18 -5.69
N ASP A 69 8.50 -2.82 -6.56
CA ASP A 69 7.59 -1.70 -6.34
C ASP A 69 6.70 -1.93 -5.12
N ILE A 70 6.19 -3.15 -4.96
CA ILE A 70 5.38 -3.51 -3.80
C ILE A 70 6.20 -3.38 -2.50
N TYR A 71 7.41 -3.93 -2.49
CA TYR A 71 8.26 -3.86 -1.31
C TYR A 71 8.70 -2.44 -0.97
N GLU A 72 9.02 -1.63 -1.97
CA GLU A 72 9.35 -0.23 -1.76
C GLU A 72 8.18 0.54 -1.16
N PHE A 73 6.98 0.27 -1.66
CA PHE A 73 5.78 0.92 -1.15
C PHE A 73 5.48 0.49 0.29
N VAL A 74 5.60 -0.80 0.59
CA VAL A 74 5.42 -1.31 1.95
C VAL A 74 6.46 -0.69 2.89
N SER A 75 7.71 -0.59 2.45
CA SER A 75 8.78 0.03 3.24
C SER A 75 8.47 1.49 3.54
N LEU A 76 7.93 2.22 2.56
CA LEU A 76 7.52 3.61 2.76
C LEU A 76 6.46 3.71 3.85
N LEU A 77 5.49 2.81 3.84
CA LEU A 77 4.45 2.80 4.86
C LEU A 77 5.01 2.45 6.25
N GLU A 78 5.96 1.51 6.32
CA GLU A 78 6.61 1.15 7.57
C GLU A 78 7.43 2.32 8.14
N GLU A 79 8.18 3.01 7.28
CA GLU A 79 8.99 4.17 7.68
C GLU A 79 8.13 5.28 8.26
N ASN A 80 6.92 5.44 7.76
CA ASN A 80 5.98 6.43 8.23
C ASN A 80 5.05 5.90 9.33
N ARG A 81 5.33 4.71 9.84
CA ARG A 81 4.61 4.06 10.93
C ARG A 81 3.13 3.80 10.61
N LEU A 82 2.82 3.62 9.33
CA LEU A 82 1.49 3.28 8.88
C LEU A 82 1.28 1.76 8.87
N LEU A 83 2.38 1.00 8.85
CA LEU A 83 2.39 -0.44 9.00
C LEU A 83 3.41 -0.83 10.08
N PRO A 84 3.21 -1.97 10.78
CA PRO A 84 4.20 -2.46 11.73
C PRO A 84 5.50 -2.81 11.03
N ASN A 85 6.62 -2.70 11.74
CA ASN A 85 7.91 -3.17 11.25
C ASN A 85 7.81 -4.67 10.93
N HIS A 86 8.50 -5.11 9.89
CA HIS A 86 8.50 -6.50 9.42
C HIS A 86 7.14 -6.97 8.89
N PHE A 87 6.28 -6.02 8.47
CA PHE A 87 5.02 -6.38 7.85
C PHE A 87 5.27 -7.10 6.53
N THR A 88 4.56 -8.23 6.34
CA THR A 88 4.60 -8.99 5.08
C THR A 88 3.19 -9.08 4.53
N PRO A 89 2.96 -8.54 3.33
CA PRO A 89 1.64 -8.64 2.71
C PRO A 89 1.24 -10.06 2.35
#